data_7f6f0174aeb779cb7cd0ec230c2a05d2
#
_entry.id   7f6f0174aeb779cb7cd0ec230c2a05d2
#
_cell.length_a   1.000
_cell.length_b   1.000
_cell.length_c   1.000
_cell.angle_alpha   90.00
_cell.angle_beta   90.00
_cell.angle_gamma   90.00
#
_symmetry.space_group_name_H-M   'P 1'
#
loop_
_entity.id
_entity.type
_entity.pdbx_description
1 polymer ?
#
loop_
_entity_poly.entity_id
_entity_poly.type
_entity_poly.pdbx_seq_one_letter_code
_entity_poly.pdbx_strand_id
1 'polypeptide(L)'
;NSSKWWDFSSPWLLEQYELTRQIVPTISFPESHDTARLFAESGGNLDVLKQRYLFAALFSAGVMMPIGYEFGFRTPLHVVNTRPEHWEAPAVDITDFVARVNRIKTEHALFREESLIQHLDHPNPGVLLLWKASANGSGQALLVLNKDPWNRQHFRCEDLYRLVQAPPPLADVSPEWPLEYLPTPFEFELAPGMGRVMVTAEPRR
;
A
#
# COMPACT_ATOMS: atom_id res chain seq x y z
N ASN A 1 -10.20 7.10 -6.67
CA ASN A 1 -10.66 7.43 -5.31
C ASN A 1 -9.73 8.44 -4.64
N SER A 2 -10.10 8.90 -3.45
CA SER A 2 -9.39 9.95 -2.71
C SER A 2 -8.25 9.43 -1.81
N SER A 3 -7.67 8.28 -2.12
CA SER A 3 -6.66 7.59 -1.29
C SER A 3 -5.41 8.43 -0.99
N LYS A 4 -5.02 9.33 -1.90
CA LYS A 4 -3.88 10.24 -1.70
C LYS A 4 -3.97 11.04 -0.39
N TRP A 5 -5.17 11.49 -0.04
CA TRP A 5 -5.38 12.38 1.11
C TRP A 5 -5.73 11.67 2.41
N TRP A 6 -5.78 10.34 2.39
CA TRP A 6 -6.11 9.61 3.60
C TRP A 6 -5.00 9.72 4.65
N ASP A 7 -5.40 10.03 5.86
CA ASP A 7 -4.51 10.18 7.02
C ASP A 7 -4.17 8.84 7.72
N PHE A 8 -4.62 7.71 7.12
CA PHE A 8 -4.50 6.36 7.68
C PHE A 8 -5.21 6.15 9.04
N SER A 9 -6.16 7.00 9.39
CA SER A 9 -6.83 6.94 10.70
C SER A 9 -8.33 7.18 10.62
N SER A 10 -8.76 8.22 9.91
CA SER A 10 -10.18 8.58 9.81
C SER A 10 -10.97 7.58 8.94
N PRO A 11 -12.24 7.31 9.23
CA PRO A 11 -13.01 6.26 8.57
C PRO A 11 -13.45 6.59 7.14
N TRP A 12 -13.42 7.87 6.75
CA TRP A 12 -14.06 8.37 5.53
C TRP A 12 -13.64 7.66 4.23
N LEU A 13 -12.37 7.25 4.09
CA LEU A 13 -11.93 6.57 2.88
C LEU A 13 -12.53 5.16 2.77
N LEU A 14 -12.59 4.43 3.88
CA LEU A 14 -13.19 3.09 3.91
C LEU A 14 -14.70 3.15 3.70
N GLU A 15 -15.38 4.15 4.28
CA GLU A 15 -16.80 4.39 4.04
C GLU A 15 -17.07 4.72 2.58
N GLN A 16 -16.28 5.60 1.96
CA GLN A 16 -16.37 5.91 0.54
C GLN A 16 -16.11 4.68 -0.33
N TYR A 17 -15.10 3.89 0.02
CA TYR A 17 -14.78 2.65 -0.70
C TYR A 17 -15.94 1.66 -0.62
N GLU A 18 -16.52 1.44 0.55
CA GLU A 18 -17.63 0.50 0.73
C GLU A 18 -18.88 0.92 -0.09
N LEU A 19 -19.18 2.22 -0.18
CA LEU A 19 -20.27 2.72 -0.99
C LEU A 19 -20.09 2.51 -2.50
N THR A 20 -18.84 2.47 -2.98
CA THR A 20 -18.54 2.48 -4.42
C THR A 20 -18.08 1.14 -4.97
N ARG A 21 -17.44 0.28 -4.16
CA ARG A 21 -16.78 -0.95 -4.61
C ARG A 21 -17.69 -1.95 -5.33
N GLN A 22 -18.99 -1.94 -5.06
CA GLN A 22 -19.96 -2.82 -5.72
C GLN A 22 -20.54 -2.23 -7.02
N ILE A 23 -20.26 -0.95 -7.29
CA ILE A 23 -20.82 -0.23 -8.44
C ILE A 23 -19.81 -0.19 -9.58
N VAL A 24 -18.55 0.13 -9.28
CA VAL A 24 -17.51 0.31 -10.29
C VAL A 24 -16.13 0.03 -9.67
N PRO A 25 -15.19 -0.57 -10.43
CA PRO A 25 -13.83 -0.72 -9.98
C PRO A 25 -13.18 0.63 -9.63
N THR A 26 -12.53 0.69 -8.48
CA THR A 26 -11.86 1.90 -8.00
C THR A 26 -10.40 1.94 -8.42
N ILE A 27 -9.88 3.16 -8.59
CA ILE A 27 -8.46 3.42 -8.86
C ILE A 27 -7.91 4.28 -7.74
N SER A 28 -6.87 3.80 -7.07
CA SER A 28 -6.08 4.56 -6.11
C SER A 28 -4.86 5.18 -6.75
N PHE A 29 -4.39 6.28 -6.20
CA PHE A 29 -3.17 6.94 -6.68
C PHE A 29 -2.45 7.66 -5.53
N PRO A 30 -1.11 7.70 -5.55
CA PRO A 30 -0.33 8.46 -4.58
C PRO A 30 -0.27 9.96 -4.93
N GLU A 31 -0.42 10.30 -6.20
CA GLU A 31 -0.54 11.65 -6.75
C GLU A 31 -1.23 11.62 -8.12
N SER A 32 -1.63 12.77 -8.64
CA SER A 32 -2.23 12.91 -9.96
C SER A 32 -1.78 14.21 -10.62
N HIS A 33 -2.23 14.46 -11.86
CA HIS A 33 -2.01 15.72 -12.55
C HIS A 33 -2.72 16.93 -11.91
N ASP A 34 -3.72 16.67 -11.06
CA ASP A 34 -4.47 17.71 -10.32
C ASP A 34 -3.90 17.95 -8.91
N THR A 35 -2.82 17.28 -8.55
CA THR A 35 -2.20 17.43 -7.23
C THR A 35 -0.75 17.91 -7.36
N ALA A 36 -0.23 18.49 -6.29
CA ALA A 36 1.21 18.68 -6.20
C ALA A 36 1.94 17.33 -6.22
N ARG A 37 3.20 17.34 -6.66
CA ARG A 37 4.05 16.15 -6.66
C ARG A 37 4.35 15.74 -5.23
N LEU A 38 4.13 14.49 -4.90
CA LEU A 38 4.27 13.98 -3.53
C LEU A 38 5.69 14.15 -2.99
N PHE A 39 6.70 13.98 -3.84
CA PHE A 39 8.09 14.17 -3.45
C PHE A 39 8.38 15.63 -3.06
N ALA A 40 7.76 16.61 -3.73
CA ALA A 40 7.86 18.01 -3.35
C ALA A 40 7.11 18.29 -2.03
N GLU A 41 5.86 17.82 -1.89
CA GLU A 41 5.04 17.99 -0.70
C GLU A 41 5.69 17.39 0.55
N SER A 42 6.37 16.24 0.42
CA SER A 42 7.04 15.55 1.52
C SER A 42 8.44 16.10 1.85
N GLY A 43 8.87 17.18 1.20
CA GLY A 43 10.23 17.70 1.37
C GLY A 43 11.33 16.78 0.83
N GLY A 44 10.99 15.85 -0.08
CA GLY A 44 11.94 14.89 -0.64
C GLY A 44 12.08 13.61 0.17
N ASN A 45 11.07 13.25 0.95
CA ASN A 45 11.10 12.02 1.74
C ASN A 45 10.77 10.79 0.88
N LEU A 46 11.76 9.90 0.72
CA LEU A 46 11.66 8.66 -0.03
C LEU A 46 10.68 7.66 0.58
N ASP A 47 10.62 7.62 1.92
CA ASP A 47 9.75 6.68 2.64
C ASP A 47 8.27 7.04 2.44
N VAL A 48 7.95 8.33 2.29
CA VAL A 48 6.60 8.78 1.90
C VAL A 48 6.23 8.26 0.51
N LEU A 49 7.12 8.32 -0.48
CA LEU A 49 6.85 7.80 -1.81
C LEU A 49 6.55 6.30 -1.76
N LYS A 50 7.42 5.53 -1.12
CA LYS A 50 7.25 4.09 -0.98
C LYS A 50 5.96 3.73 -0.25
N GLN A 51 5.70 4.37 0.88
CA GLN A 51 4.50 4.17 1.70
C GLN A 51 3.22 4.39 0.89
N ARG A 52 3.14 5.54 0.22
CA ARG A 52 1.93 5.93 -0.53
C ARG A 52 1.71 5.09 -1.77
N TYR A 53 2.79 4.67 -2.44
CA TYR A 53 2.67 3.77 -3.58
C TYR A 53 2.19 2.38 -3.16
N LEU A 54 2.80 1.80 -2.13
CA LEU A 54 2.38 0.49 -1.58
C LEU A 54 0.90 0.51 -1.21
N PHE A 55 0.49 1.54 -0.45
CA PHE A 55 -0.91 1.70 -0.07
C PHE A 55 -1.83 1.82 -1.29
N ALA A 56 -1.55 2.73 -2.22
CA ALA A 56 -2.39 2.95 -3.40
C ALA A 56 -2.50 1.67 -4.26
N ALA A 57 -1.39 0.97 -4.48
CA ALA A 57 -1.37 -0.24 -5.30
C ALA A 57 -2.18 -1.39 -4.71
N LEU A 58 -2.17 -1.56 -3.38
CA LEU A 58 -2.79 -2.71 -2.72
C LEU A 58 -4.18 -2.42 -2.15
N PHE A 59 -4.59 -1.14 -2.08
CA PHE A 59 -5.90 -0.75 -1.57
C PHE A 59 -7.02 -1.03 -2.57
N SER A 60 -6.94 -0.52 -3.79
CA SER A 60 -7.97 -0.62 -4.84
C SER A 60 -7.63 -1.67 -5.91
N ALA A 61 -8.62 -2.07 -6.70
CA ALA A 61 -8.42 -2.94 -7.86
C ALA A 61 -7.47 -2.31 -8.90
N GLY A 62 -7.60 -1.00 -9.14
CA GLY A 62 -6.72 -0.23 -10.02
C GLY A 62 -5.70 0.62 -9.25
N VAL A 63 -4.56 0.89 -9.88
CA VAL A 63 -3.57 1.88 -9.43
C VAL A 63 -3.18 2.77 -10.57
N MET A 64 -3.06 4.08 -10.31
CA MET A 64 -2.51 5.05 -11.24
C MET A 64 -1.25 5.66 -10.63
N MET A 65 -0.19 5.72 -11.42
CA MET A 65 1.06 6.39 -11.05
C MET A 65 1.46 7.33 -12.20
N PRO A 66 1.50 8.65 -11.98
CA PRO A 66 1.97 9.59 -12.98
C PRO A 66 3.46 9.40 -13.25
N ILE A 67 3.85 9.65 -14.51
CA ILE A 67 5.24 9.58 -14.94
C ILE A 67 6.15 10.46 -14.08
N GLY A 68 7.32 9.95 -13.71
CA GLY A 68 8.30 10.63 -12.88
C GLY A 68 8.06 10.52 -11.37
N TYR A 69 6.98 9.87 -10.95
CA TYR A 69 6.77 9.54 -9.55
C TYR A 69 7.91 8.68 -9.00
N GLU A 70 8.27 7.65 -9.74
CA GLU A 70 9.35 6.69 -9.44
C GLU A 70 10.73 7.34 -9.37
N PHE A 71 10.87 8.52 -9.95
CA PHE A 71 12.11 9.30 -9.99
C PHE A 71 12.11 10.51 -9.05
N GLY A 72 11.03 10.70 -8.28
CA GLY A 72 10.91 11.81 -7.34
C GLY A 72 10.84 13.17 -8.02
N PHE A 73 10.13 13.29 -9.15
CA PHE A 73 9.91 14.58 -9.82
C PHE A 73 9.15 15.54 -8.90
N ARG A 74 9.49 16.82 -8.99
CA ARG A 74 8.95 17.90 -8.13
C ARG A 74 8.08 18.89 -8.90
N THR A 75 8.30 19.02 -10.20
CA THR A 75 7.53 19.92 -11.07
C THR A 75 6.12 19.34 -11.28
N PRO A 76 5.05 20.12 -11.02
CA PRO A 76 3.69 19.66 -11.26
C PRO A 76 3.48 19.19 -12.69
N LEU A 77 2.74 18.10 -12.83
CA LEU A 77 2.36 17.54 -14.13
C LEU A 77 1.18 18.35 -14.69
N HIS A 78 1.32 18.91 -15.90
CA HIS A 78 0.23 19.59 -16.57
C HIS A 78 -0.24 18.75 -17.77
N VAL A 79 -1.51 18.31 -17.75
CA VAL A 79 -2.08 17.34 -18.72
C VAL A 79 -1.88 17.77 -20.18
N VAL A 80 -1.94 19.08 -20.45
CA VAL A 80 -1.86 19.63 -21.80
C VAL A 80 -0.46 20.12 -22.17
N ASN A 81 0.27 20.70 -21.23
CA ASN A 81 1.50 21.45 -21.51
C ASN A 81 2.78 20.69 -21.17
N THR A 82 2.72 19.66 -20.30
CA THR A 82 3.93 18.88 -19.98
C THR A 82 4.40 18.10 -21.22
N ARG A 83 5.68 18.20 -21.50
CA ARG A 83 6.38 17.58 -22.63
C ARG A 83 7.62 16.85 -22.12
N PRO A 84 8.21 15.92 -22.89
CA PRO A 84 9.44 15.21 -22.48
C PRO A 84 10.60 16.14 -22.10
N GLU A 85 10.73 17.30 -22.76
CA GLU A 85 11.75 18.31 -22.45
C GLU A 85 11.58 18.97 -21.06
N HIS A 86 10.42 18.81 -20.44
CA HIS A 86 10.15 19.30 -19.08
C HIS A 86 10.48 18.25 -18.01
N TRP A 87 10.97 17.08 -18.40
CA TRP A 87 11.30 16.02 -17.43
C TRP A 87 12.56 16.39 -16.65
N GLU A 88 12.46 16.19 -15.36
CA GLU A 88 13.55 16.48 -14.45
C GLU A 88 14.58 15.34 -14.46
N ALA A 89 15.80 15.65 -14.06
CA ALA A 89 16.75 14.61 -13.68
C ALA A 89 16.22 13.86 -12.47
N PRO A 90 16.36 12.52 -12.42
CA PRO A 90 15.93 11.73 -11.26
C PRO A 90 16.58 12.23 -9.97
N ALA A 91 15.78 12.54 -8.96
CA ALA A 91 16.25 12.86 -7.61
C ALA A 91 16.45 11.58 -6.79
N VAL A 92 15.67 10.56 -7.08
CA VAL A 92 15.71 9.22 -6.48
C VAL A 92 15.36 8.20 -7.57
N ASP A 93 15.52 6.93 -7.28
CA ASP A 93 15.02 5.84 -8.12
C ASP A 93 14.39 4.76 -7.22
N ILE A 94 13.06 4.59 -7.36
CA ILE A 94 12.30 3.54 -6.69
C ILE A 94 11.66 2.56 -7.67
N THR A 95 12.16 2.48 -8.90
CA THR A 95 11.61 1.59 -9.93
C THR A 95 11.58 0.13 -9.49
N ASP A 96 12.63 -0.35 -8.82
CA ASP A 96 12.67 -1.71 -8.28
C ASP A 96 11.62 -1.96 -7.19
N PHE A 97 11.38 -0.97 -6.32
CA PHE A 97 10.33 -1.06 -5.31
C PHE A 97 8.94 -1.11 -5.97
N VAL A 98 8.70 -0.22 -6.93
CA VAL A 98 7.45 -0.18 -7.72
C VAL A 98 7.23 -1.52 -8.43
N ALA A 99 8.27 -2.09 -9.05
CA ALA A 99 8.20 -3.38 -9.73
C ALA A 99 7.82 -4.51 -8.77
N ARG A 100 8.41 -4.55 -7.56
CA ARG A 100 8.06 -5.54 -6.53
C ARG A 100 6.62 -5.40 -6.05
N VAL A 101 6.15 -4.17 -5.78
CA VAL A 101 4.75 -3.92 -5.39
C VAL A 101 3.78 -4.33 -6.51
N ASN A 102 4.09 -4.02 -7.76
CA ASN A 102 3.28 -4.43 -8.90
C ASN A 102 3.25 -5.95 -9.08
N ARG A 103 4.35 -6.63 -8.79
CA ARG A 103 4.39 -8.10 -8.80
C ARG A 103 3.43 -8.66 -7.74
N ILE A 104 3.45 -8.18 -6.50
CA ILE A 104 2.50 -8.58 -5.45
C ILE A 104 1.07 -8.41 -5.96
N LYS A 105 0.75 -7.24 -6.54
CA LYS A 105 -0.57 -6.96 -7.09
C LYS A 105 -0.98 -7.93 -8.21
N THR A 106 -0.06 -8.28 -9.09
CA THR A 106 -0.36 -9.15 -10.24
C THR A 106 -0.41 -10.64 -9.89
N GLU A 107 0.37 -11.08 -8.91
CA GLU A 107 0.40 -12.48 -8.47
C GLU A 107 -0.78 -12.85 -7.57
N HIS A 108 -1.37 -11.89 -6.83
CA HIS A 108 -2.48 -12.14 -5.91
C HIS A 108 -3.77 -11.48 -6.41
N ALA A 109 -4.74 -12.31 -6.82
CA ALA A 109 -6.01 -11.87 -7.40
C ALA A 109 -6.76 -10.88 -6.48
N LEU A 110 -6.69 -11.08 -5.20
CA LEU A 110 -7.32 -10.27 -4.17
C LEU A 110 -6.93 -8.76 -4.23
N PHE A 111 -5.77 -8.41 -4.80
CA PHE A 111 -5.35 -7.02 -4.99
C PHE A 111 -5.76 -6.43 -6.35
N ARG A 112 -6.39 -7.24 -7.21
CA ARG A 112 -6.89 -6.84 -8.54
C ARG A 112 -8.40 -6.75 -8.61
N GLU A 113 -9.09 -6.99 -7.51
CA GLU A 113 -10.54 -6.94 -7.38
C GLU A 113 -10.97 -5.98 -6.27
N GLU A 114 -12.24 -5.63 -6.23
CA GLU A 114 -12.85 -4.86 -5.15
C GLU A 114 -13.15 -5.79 -3.97
N SER A 115 -12.15 -6.02 -3.15
CA SER A 115 -12.18 -6.90 -1.99
C SER A 115 -12.92 -6.28 -0.81
N LEU A 116 -13.30 -7.10 0.17
CA LEU A 116 -13.64 -6.60 1.50
C LEU A 116 -12.40 -5.99 2.15
N ILE A 117 -12.53 -4.81 2.75
CA ILE A 117 -11.45 -4.15 3.47
C ILE A 117 -11.95 -3.77 4.87
N GLN A 118 -11.14 -4.07 5.89
CA GLN A 118 -11.40 -3.67 7.27
C GLN A 118 -10.15 -3.05 7.88
N HIS A 119 -10.35 -1.94 8.58
CA HIS A 119 -9.34 -1.40 9.47
C HIS A 119 -9.43 -2.17 10.80
N LEU A 120 -8.32 -2.77 11.22
CA LEU A 120 -8.22 -3.47 12.49
C LEU A 120 -7.52 -2.58 13.52
N ASP A 121 -7.99 -2.64 14.76
CA ASP A 121 -7.39 -1.88 15.86
C ASP A 121 -6.02 -2.45 16.24
N HIS A 122 -5.09 -1.56 16.59
CA HIS A 122 -3.78 -1.91 17.12
C HIS A 122 -3.41 -0.99 18.28
N PRO A 123 -2.78 -1.51 19.36
CA PRO A 123 -2.39 -0.70 20.52
C PRO A 123 -1.42 0.45 20.17
N ASN A 124 -0.56 0.25 19.17
CA ASN A 124 0.30 1.32 18.67
C ASN A 124 -0.45 2.15 17.60
N PRO A 125 -0.80 3.42 17.89
CA PRO A 125 -1.52 4.28 16.94
C PRO A 125 -0.71 4.66 15.70
N GLY A 126 0.62 4.47 15.72
CA GLY A 126 1.52 4.67 14.57
C GLY A 126 1.45 3.54 13.53
N VAL A 127 0.74 2.46 13.83
CA VAL A 127 0.59 1.31 12.93
C VAL A 127 -0.82 1.29 12.34
N LEU A 128 -0.92 1.12 11.03
CA LEU A 128 -2.15 0.81 10.32
C LEU A 128 -2.22 -0.69 10.07
N LEU A 129 -3.36 -1.29 10.39
CA LEU A 129 -3.69 -2.65 9.99
C LEU A 129 -4.90 -2.63 9.05
N LEU A 130 -4.70 -3.06 7.81
CA LEU A 130 -5.77 -3.29 6.87
C LEU A 130 -5.87 -4.76 6.53
N TRP A 131 -6.95 -5.37 6.93
CA TRP A 131 -7.32 -6.71 6.50
C TRP A 131 -8.10 -6.64 5.20
N LYS A 132 -7.78 -7.53 4.26
CA LYS A 132 -8.50 -7.69 3.00
C LYS A 132 -8.91 -9.13 2.81
N ALA A 133 -10.10 -9.34 2.21
CA ALA A 133 -10.54 -10.66 1.78
C ALA A 133 -11.18 -10.58 0.39
N SER A 134 -10.89 -11.56 -0.44
CA SER A 134 -11.54 -11.70 -1.74
C SER A 134 -13.05 -11.92 -1.58
N ALA A 135 -13.83 -11.45 -2.53
CA ALA A 135 -15.30 -11.54 -2.47
C ALA A 135 -15.81 -13.00 -2.37
N ASN A 136 -15.07 -13.94 -2.92
CA ASN A 136 -15.37 -15.38 -2.90
C ASN A 136 -14.73 -16.12 -1.70
N GLY A 137 -14.04 -15.41 -0.80
CA GLY A 137 -13.35 -15.99 0.36
C GLY A 137 -12.09 -16.80 0.02
N SER A 138 -11.60 -16.80 -1.23
CA SER A 138 -10.46 -17.62 -1.64
C SER A 138 -9.11 -17.10 -1.17
N GLY A 139 -9.01 -15.84 -0.76
CA GLY A 139 -7.76 -15.24 -0.31
C GLY A 139 -8.00 -14.16 0.74
N GLN A 140 -7.09 -14.10 1.71
CA GLN A 140 -7.01 -13.03 2.70
C GLN A 140 -5.61 -12.43 2.70
N ALA A 141 -5.54 -11.16 3.07
CA ALA A 141 -4.28 -10.46 3.28
C ALA A 141 -4.36 -9.52 4.48
N LEU A 142 -3.21 -9.26 5.06
CA LEU A 142 -2.99 -8.23 6.05
C LEU A 142 -1.90 -7.28 5.54
N LEU A 143 -2.24 -6.01 5.41
CA LEU A 143 -1.28 -4.94 5.24
C LEU A 143 -1.01 -4.31 6.61
N VAL A 144 0.25 -4.38 7.04
CA VAL A 144 0.76 -3.71 8.25
C VAL A 144 1.61 -2.54 7.79
N LEU A 145 1.20 -1.32 8.07
CA LEU A 145 1.88 -0.12 7.58
C LEU A 145 2.29 0.79 8.74
N ASN A 146 3.57 1.18 8.77
CA ASN A 146 4.01 2.30 9.59
C ASN A 146 3.44 3.60 9.02
N LYS A 147 2.54 4.26 9.76
CA LYS A 147 1.93 5.54 9.33
C LYS A 147 2.91 6.71 9.37
N ASP A 148 3.95 6.60 10.21
CA ASP A 148 4.96 7.62 10.40
C ASP A 148 6.12 7.43 9.41
N PRO A 149 6.31 8.34 8.44
CA PRO A 149 7.41 8.23 7.48
C PRO A 149 8.74 8.81 8.00
N TRP A 150 8.82 9.13 9.29
CA TRP A 150 10.00 9.74 9.92
C TRP A 150 10.58 8.87 11.02
N ASN A 151 9.72 8.12 11.74
CA ASN A 151 10.13 7.34 12.89
C ASN A 151 9.77 5.86 12.73
N ARG A 152 10.56 5.01 13.38
CA ARG A 152 10.28 3.58 13.48
C ARG A 152 9.04 3.35 14.34
N GLN A 153 8.30 2.31 14.04
CA GLN A 153 7.14 1.86 14.81
C GLN A 153 7.25 0.38 15.12
N HIS A 154 6.93 0.03 16.34
CA HIS A 154 6.92 -1.36 16.79
C HIS A 154 5.54 -1.97 16.53
N PHE A 155 5.53 -3.11 15.82
CA PHE A 155 4.36 -3.95 15.61
C PHE A 155 4.54 -5.27 16.36
N ARG A 156 3.54 -5.64 17.14
CA ARG A 156 3.46 -6.93 17.81
C ARG A 156 2.03 -7.46 17.78
N CYS A 157 1.87 -8.73 17.47
CA CYS A 157 0.62 -9.45 17.68
C CYS A 157 0.91 -10.85 18.21
N GLU A 158 0.01 -11.36 19.04
CA GLU A 158 0.16 -12.68 19.65
C GLU A 158 -0.05 -13.81 18.63
N ASP A 159 -0.93 -13.60 17.64
CA ASP A 159 -1.26 -14.61 16.64
C ASP A 159 -1.66 -13.95 15.31
N LEU A 160 -0.76 -14.00 14.33
CA LEU A 160 -1.00 -13.48 12.98
C LEU A 160 -2.14 -14.21 12.25
N TYR A 161 -2.25 -15.51 12.45
CA TYR A 161 -3.29 -16.32 11.77
C TYR A 161 -4.68 -15.91 12.22
N ARG A 162 -4.84 -15.67 13.52
CA ARG A 162 -6.07 -15.15 14.08
C ARG A 162 -6.37 -13.74 13.58
N LEU A 163 -5.35 -12.90 13.46
CA LEU A 163 -5.49 -11.53 12.97
C LEU A 163 -5.88 -11.49 11.49
N VAL A 164 -5.29 -12.36 10.67
CA VAL A 164 -5.63 -12.51 9.24
C VAL A 164 -6.95 -13.26 9.03
N GLN A 165 -7.48 -13.91 10.07
CA GLN A 165 -8.69 -14.74 10.02
C GLN A 165 -8.57 -15.92 9.03
N ALA A 166 -7.39 -16.49 8.91
CA ALA A 166 -7.09 -17.52 7.94
C ALA A 166 -6.23 -18.64 8.53
N PRO A 167 -6.43 -19.90 8.09
CA PRO A 167 -5.54 -20.99 8.47
C PRO A 167 -4.16 -20.86 7.83
N PRO A 168 -3.13 -21.52 8.38
CA PRO A 168 -1.84 -21.66 7.71
C PRO A 168 -1.99 -22.35 6.34
N PRO A 169 -1.07 -22.07 5.38
CA PRO A 169 0.09 -21.21 5.53
C PRO A 169 -0.20 -19.73 5.21
N LEU A 170 0.48 -18.83 5.92
CA LEU A 170 0.63 -17.44 5.54
C LEU A 170 2.02 -17.23 4.94
N ALA A 171 2.11 -16.39 3.93
CA ALA A 171 3.37 -15.96 3.33
C ALA A 171 3.55 -14.45 3.52
N ASP A 172 4.76 -14.04 3.84
CA ASP A 172 5.17 -12.64 3.78
C ASP A 172 5.65 -12.33 2.36
N VAL A 173 4.91 -11.50 1.66
CA VAL A 173 5.21 -11.06 0.29
C VAL A 173 5.63 -9.60 0.23
N SER A 174 6.10 -9.06 1.35
CA SER A 174 6.51 -7.65 1.46
C SER A 174 7.51 -7.25 0.36
N PRO A 175 7.41 -6.04 -0.18
CA PRO A 175 8.30 -5.62 -1.28
C PRO A 175 9.76 -5.42 -0.82
N GLU A 176 9.98 -5.27 0.47
CA GLU A 176 11.31 -5.14 1.08
C GLU A 176 11.45 -6.14 2.23
N TRP A 177 12.56 -6.89 2.24
CA TRP A 177 12.93 -7.88 3.26
C TRP A 177 11.79 -8.82 3.68
N PRO A 178 11.19 -9.57 2.73
CA PRO A 178 10.18 -10.56 3.08
C PRO A 178 10.78 -11.63 4.00
N LEU A 179 10.00 -12.07 4.98
CA LEU A 179 10.40 -13.09 5.94
C LEU A 179 10.01 -14.48 5.41
N GLU A 180 10.94 -15.42 5.49
CA GLU A 180 10.68 -16.83 5.15
C GLU A 180 9.80 -17.53 6.19
N TYR A 181 9.85 -17.06 7.42
CA TYR A 181 9.11 -17.61 8.54
C TYR A 181 8.40 -16.52 9.34
N LEU A 182 7.15 -16.76 9.68
CA LEU A 182 6.32 -15.90 10.50
C LEU A 182 6.18 -16.52 11.90
N PRO A 183 6.91 -16.03 12.91
CA PRO A 183 6.86 -16.57 14.27
C PRO A 183 5.53 -16.26 14.97
N THR A 184 5.25 -16.98 16.03
CA THR A 184 4.15 -16.71 16.97
C THR A 184 4.74 -16.65 18.39
N PRO A 185 4.63 -15.53 19.11
CA PRO A 185 4.08 -14.23 18.68
C PRO A 185 4.89 -13.61 17.55
N PHE A 186 4.24 -12.78 16.73
CA PHE A 186 4.91 -12.02 15.69
C PHE A 186 5.28 -10.63 16.21
N GLU A 187 6.53 -10.29 16.09
CA GLU A 187 7.06 -9.01 16.52
C GLU A 187 8.04 -8.46 15.46
N PHE A 188 7.86 -7.19 15.09
CA PHE A 188 8.68 -6.58 14.06
C PHE A 188 8.81 -5.08 14.25
N GLU A 189 10.01 -4.55 14.00
CA GLU A 189 10.23 -3.11 13.98
C GLU A 189 10.12 -2.59 12.54
N LEU A 190 9.06 -1.83 12.29
CA LEU A 190 8.80 -1.21 11.00
C LEU A 190 9.64 0.04 10.84
N ALA A 191 10.49 0.09 9.82
CA ALA A 191 11.20 1.31 9.44
C ALA A 191 10.20 2.44 9.07
N PRO A 192 10.65 3.71 8.98
CA PRO A 192 9.79 4.82 8.56
C PRO A 192 9.03 4.49 7.28
N GLY A 193 7.71 4.71 7.28
CA GLY A 193 6.84 4.44 6.12
C GLY A 193 6.76 3.00 5.62
N MET A 194 7.45 2.08 6.26
CA MET A 194 7.53 0.69 5.82
C MET A 194 6.18 -0.02 5.92
N GLY A 195 5.86 -0.82 4.90
CA GLY A 195 4.72 -1.73 4.92
C GLY A 195 5.13 -3.18 4.77
N ARG A 196 4.43 -4.07 5.50
CA ARG A 196 4.50 -5.51 5.34
C ARG A 196 3.18 -6.05 4.81
N VAL A 197 3.27 -7.07 3.99
CA VAL A 197 2.12 -7.68 3.30
C VAL A 197 2.15 -9.18 3.55
N MET A 198 1.20 -9.68 4.34
CA MET A 198 1.00 -11.11 4.57
C MET A 198 -0.21 -11.56 3.76
N VAL A 199 -0.08 -12.68 3.08
CA VAL A 199 -1.17 -13.27 2.27
C VAL A 199 -1.37 -14.73 2.62
N THR A 200 -2.59 -15.21 2.50
CA THR A 200 -2.84 -16.66 2.49
C THR A 200 -2.23 -17.25 1.23
N ALA A 201 -1.54 -18.38 1.38
CA ALA A 201 -1.05 -19.09 0.21
C ALA A 201 -2.25 -19.54 -0.63
N GLU A 202 -2.28 -19.15 -1.90
CA GLU A 202 -3.27 -19.70 -2.82
C GLU A 202 -3.04 -21.22 -2.94
N PRO A 203 -4.11 -22.04 -2.94
CA PRO A 203 -3.93 -23.46 -3.19
C PRO A 203 -3.23 -23.62 -4.54
N ARG A 204 -2.11 -24.34 -4.55
CA ARG A 204 -1.41 -24.67 -5.81
C ARG A 204 -2.41 -25.40 -6.72
N ARG A 205 -2.71 -24.80 -7.86
CA ARG A 205 -3.51 -25.43 -8.90
C ARG A 205 -2.75 -26.58 -9.55
#